data_2b97ca0607bca9737cfd1c0bb991fe15
#
_entry.id   2b97ca0607bca9737cfd1c0bb991fe15
#
_cell.length_a   1.000
_cell.length_b   1.000
_cell.length_c   1.000
_cell.angle_alpha   90.00
_cell.angle_beta   90.00
_cell.angle_gamma   90.00
#
_symmetry.space_group_name_H-M   'P 1'
#
loop_
_entity.id
_entity.type
_entity.pdbx_description
1 polymer ?
#
loop_
_entity_poly.entity_id
_entity_poly.type
_entity_poly.pdbx_seq_one_letter_code
_entity_poly.pdbx_strand_id
1 'polypeptide(L)'
;MENIADITVVRSLLNKYDLKAKKKYGQNFLIDEKVVNDIVSEVENDSFVIEIGPGLGALTQKLIDKCHKVIAYEIDEDMVNILNDNFSDKNNVEIRNSDVREVDLSEVIRERGDKDCYIVSNLPYYITTDLLNQIFMSSEEVRKVVVMMQKEVGQRFVNPADKKDYNVVNVLADLYSEYGIVCKANRHSFFPAPNVDSVVLRFEMKEHEVDHEFIEFVKDCFTNRRKVLLSVLKQKGYEVSEELFKKLGFKESARVEELSSQDILRMYEALK
;
A
#
# COMPACT_ATOMS: atom_id res chain seq x y z
N MET A 1 14.25 17.04 19.10
CA MET A 1 14.25 15.54 19.05
C MET A 1 15.38 15.07 18.17
N GLU A 2 16.12 14.01 18.57
CA GLU A 2 17.16 13.41 17.72
C GLU A 2 16.55 12.77 16.46
N ASN A 3 17.36 12.61 15.39
CA ASN A 3 16.89 12.04 14.15
C ASN A 3 16.64 10.53 14.29
N ILE A 4 15.37 10.10 14.23
CA ILE A 4 14.99 8.69 14.39
C ILE A 4 15.49 7.81 13.20
N ALA A 5 15.82 8.42 12.06
CA ALA A 5 16.45 7.71 10.95
C ALA A 5 17.99 7.48 11.13
N ASP A 6 18.50 7.60 12.34
CA ASP A 6 19.90 7.30 12.70
C ASP A 6 19.98 5.99 13.47
N ILE A 7 20.90 5.11 13.09
CA ILE A 7 21.10 3.80 13.74
C ILE A 7 21.44 3.91 15.22
N THR A 8 22.14 4.97 15.62
CA THR A 8 22.52 5.18 17.04
C THR A 8 21.29 5.53 17.86
N VAL A 9 20.40 6.36 17.33
CA VAL A 9 19.11 6.71 17.94
C VAL A 9 18.19 5.49 18.03
N VAL A 10 18.07 4.72 16.94
CA VAL A 10 17.28 3.47 16.93
C VAL A 10 17.76 2.51 18.01
N ARG A 11 19.08 2.28 18.11
CA ARG A 11 19.64 1.41 19.15
C ARG A 11 19.42 1.95 20.56
N SER A 12 19.57 3.26 20.73
CA SER A 12 19.32 3.93 22.02
C SER A 12 17.88 3.77 22.47
N LEU A 13 16.90 3.97 21.56
CA LEU A 13 15.48 3.77 21.82
C LEU A 13 15.19 2.32 22.21
N LEU A 14 15.64 1.36 21.41
CA LEU A 14 15.41 -0.07 21.73
C LEU A 14 16.02 -0.46 23.08
N ASN A 15 17.23 0.02 23.40
CA ASN A 15 17.88 -0.25 24.69
C ASN A 15 17.13 0.45 25.86
N LYS A 16 16.68 1.71 25.68
CA LYS A 16 15.93 2.45 26.71
C LYS A 16 14.68 1.72 27.17
N TYR A 17 13.99 1.04 26.24
CA TYR A 17 12.76 0.30 26.53
C TYR A 17 12.99 -1.22 26.68
N ASP A 18 14.25 -1.70 26.72
CA ASP A 18 14.62 -3.13 26.77
C ASP A 18 13.93 -3.97 25.69
N LEU A 19 13.89 -3.47 24.47
CA LEU A 19 13.18 -4.08 23.34
C LEU A 19 14.14 -4.57 22.25
N LYS A 20 13.62 -5.49 21.44
CA LYS A 20 14.27 -5.98 20.21
C LYS A 20 13.23 -6.01 19.09
N ALA A 21 13.71 -5.81 17.85
CA ALA A 21 12.86 -5.94 16.66
C ALA A 21 12.16 -7.30 16.63
N LYS A 22 10.83 -7.30 16.49
CA LYS A 22 9.98 -8.49 16.54
C LYS A 22 9.76 -9.06 15.15
N LYS A 23 10.30 -10.24 14.87
CA LYS A 23 10.15 -10.92 13.57
C LYS A 23 8.67 -11.18 13.19
N LYS A 24 7.80 -11.42 14.18
CA LYS A 24 6.37 -11.67 13.94
C LYS A 24 5.65 -10.49 13.27
N TYR A 25 6.16 -9.26 13.46
CA TYR A 25 5.64 -8.05 12.85
C TYR A 25 6.48 -7.59 11.63
N GLY A 26 7.53 -8.34 11.26
CA GLY A 26 8.41 -7.97 10.14
C GLY A 26 9.17 -6.67 10.37
N GLN A 27 9.44 -6.30 11.63
CA GLN A 27 10.07 -5.02 11.98
C GLN A 27 11.47 -4.89 11.41
N ASN A 28 11.64 -3.92 10.51
CA ASN A 28 12.88 -3.44 9.96
C ASN A 28 12.81 -1.90 9.98
N PHE A 29 13.42 -1.29 10.98
CA PHE A 29 13.33 0.16 11.18
C PHE A 29 14.20 0.88 10.16
N LEU A 30 13.65 1.89 9.48
CA LEU A 30 14.34 2.69 8.48
C LEU A 30 15.36 3.60 9.16
N ILE A 31 16.64 3.48 8.75
CA ILE A 31 17.80 4.21 9.29
C ILE A 31 18.55 4.98 8.20
N ASP A 32 17.89 5.32 7.13
CA ASP A 32 18.42 6.04 5.98
C ASP A 32 17.60 7.33 5.78
N GLU A 33 18.18 8.45 6.26
CA GLU A 33 17.52 9.74 6.21
C GLU A 33 17.20 10.19 4.77
N LYS A 34 18.04 9.81 3.80
CA LYS A 34 17.77 10.14 2.40
C LYS A 34 16.49 9.47 1.92
N VAL A 35 16.31 8.18 2.23
CA VAL A 35 15.08 7.44 1.87
C VAL A 35 13.87 8.03 2.58
N VAL A 36 13.99 8.39 3.87
CA VAL A 36 12.91 9.08 4.61
C VAL A 36 12.54 10.38 3.92
N ASN A 37 13.52 11.21 3.56
CA ASN A 37 13.29 12.48 2.90
C ASN A 37 12.67 12.30 1.49
N ASP A 38 13.12 11.31 0.73
CA ASP A 38 12.56 10.98 -0.59
C ASP A 38 11.06 10.61 -0.46
N ILE A 39 10.67 9.81 0.55
CA ILE A 39 9.28 9.45 0.82
C ILE A 39 8.46 10.68 1.22
N VAL A 40 8.94 11.46 2.18
CA VAL A 40 8.22 12.61 2.72
C VAL A 40 8.09 13.74 1.67
N SER A 41 9.02 13.82 0.71
CA SER A 41 8.94 14.79 -0.39
C SER A 41 7.71 14.59 -1.29
N GLU A 42 7.18 13.36 -1.37
CA GLU A 42 5.99 13.01 -2.14
C GLU A 42 4.67 13.49 -1.48
N VAL A 43 4.69 13.88 -0.23
CA VAL A 43 3.53 14.42 0.51
C VAL A 43 3.57 15.95 0.43
N GLU A 44 2.47 16.59 0.14
CA GLU A 44 2.36 18.04 0.12
C GLU A 44 2.29 18.64 1.55
N ASN A 45 2.64 19.91 1.69
CA ASN A 45 2.52 20.61 2.97
C ASN A 45 1.05 20.76 3.37
N ASP A 46 0.79 20.83 4.68
CA ASP A 46 -0.55 21.05 5.25
C ASP A 46 -1.57 19.95 4.89
N SER A 47 -1.10 18.75 4.55
CA SER A 47 -1.90 17.57 4.19
C SER A 47 -2.36 16.79 5.42
N PHE A 48 -3.38 15.96 5.22
CA PHE A 48 -3.77 14.89 6.14
C PHE A 48 -3.08 13.59 5.73
N VAL A 49 -2.43 12.93 6.68
CA VAL A 49 -1.66 11.70 6.40
C VAL A 49 -2.15 10.55 7.26
N ILE A 50 -2.35 9.41 6.63
CA ILE A 50 -2.50 8.12 7.30
C ILE A 50 -1.18 7.37 7.14
N GLU A 51 -0.45 7.19 8.24
CA GLU A 51 0.77 6.40 8.26
C GLU A 51 0.47 4.99 8.75
N ILE A 52 0.92 3.97 8.01
CA ILE A 52 0.71 2.57 8.36
C ILE A 52 2.03 1.93 8.75
N GLY A 53 2.11 1.44 10.00
CA GLY A 53 3.31 0.82 10.53
C GLY A 53 4.45 1.81 10.78
N PRO A 54 4.27 2.85 11.62
CA PRO A 54 5.28 3.86 11.91
C PRO A 54 6.55 3.28 12.56
N GLY A 55 6.44 2.14 13.25
CA GLY A 55 7.52 1.52 13.99
C GLY A 55 8.08 2.46 15.06
N LEU A 56 9.36 2.86 14.94
CA LEU A 56 9.97 3.83 15.87
C LEU A 56 9.68 5.29 15.52
N GLY A 57 9.03 5.56 14.37
CA GLY A 57 8.57 6.90 13.98
C GLY A 57 9.53 7.68 13.07
N ALA A 58 10.38 7.01 12.29
CA ALA A 58 11.30 7.69 11.38
C ALA A 58 10.59 8.53 10.30
N LEU A 59 9.48 8.03 9.72
CA LEU A 59 8.63 8.81 8.81
C LEU A 59 7.75 9.77 9.61
N THR A 60 7.11 9.30 10.68
CA THR A 60 6.23 10.09 11.55
C THR A 60 6.89 11.41 11.96
N GLN A 61 8.15 11.38 12.40
CA GLN A 61 8.89 12.56 12.82
C GLN A 61 8.93 13.66 11.75
N LYS A 62 9.16 13.29 10.50
CA LYS A 62 9.24 14.24 9.38
C LYS A 62 7.85 14.65 8.87
N LEU A 63 6.88 13.74 8.93
CA LEU A 63 5.50 14.01 8.52
C LEU A 63 4.83 15.02 9.47
N ILE A 64 5.03 14.91 10.79
CA ILE A 64 4.50 15.85 11.78
C ILE A 64 4.95 17.29 11.51
N ASP A 65 6.21 17.48 11.11
CA ASP A 65 6.75 18.82 10.85
C ASP A 65 6.21 19.44 9.55
N LYS A 66 5.59 18.65 8.68
CA LYS A 66 5.14 19.06 7.33
C LYS A 66 3.62 19.12 7.20
N CYS A 67 2.92 18.21 7.86
CA CYS A 67 1.51 17.92 7.62
C CYS A 67 0.58 18.58 8.64
N HIS A 68 -0.67 18.79 8.22
CA HIS A 68 -1.73 19.30 9.08
C HIS A 68 -2.03 18.32 10.23
N LYS A 69 -2.25 17.05 9.88
CA LYS A 69 -2.49 15.95 10.82
C LYS A 69 -1.89 14.65 10.31
N VAL A 70 -1.34 13.86 11.23
CA VAL A 70 -0.87 12.50 10.99
C VAL A 70 -1.65 11.55 11.88
N ILE A 71 -2.31 10.54 11.30
CA ILE A 71 -2.87 9.40 12.03
C ILE A 71 -2.00 8.19 11.74
N ALA A 72 -1.37 7.63 12.76
CA ALA A 72 -0.46 6.52 12.63
C ALA A 72 -1.03 5.24 13.25
N TYR A 73 -1.17 4.18 12.45
CA TYR A 73 -1.65 2.88 12.88
C TYR A 73 -0.49 1.92 13.14
N GLU A 74 -0.37 1.46 14.37
CA GLU A 74 0.68 0.53 14.81
C GLU A 74 0.05 -0.65 15.58
N ILE A 75 0.42 -1.86 15.19
CA ILE A 75 -0.09 -3.09 15.82
C ILE A 75 0.70 -3.49 17.07
N ASP A 76 1.96 -3.07 17.18
CA ASP A 76 2.83 -3.40 18.30
C ASP A 76 2.70 -2.35 19.41
N GLU A 77 2.09 -2.74 20.52
CA GLU A 77 1.88 -1.90 21.70
C GLU A 77 3.19 -1.28 22.23
N ASP A 78 4.32 -2.01 22.16
CA ASP A 78 5.61 -1.46 22.61
C ASP A 78 6.05 -0.28 21.71
N MET A 79 5.80 -0.36 20.40
CA MET A 79 6.07 0.74 19.48
C MET A 79 5.11 1.91 19.72
N VAL A 80 3.83 1.63 19.99
CA VAL A 80 2.83 2.66 20.36
C VAL A 80 3.29 3.44 21.57
N ASN A 81 3.79 2.78 22.62
CA ASN A 81 4.29 3.44 23.81
C ASN A 81 5.47 4.35 23.52
N ILE A 82 6.43 3.88 22.71
CA ILE A 82 7.60 4.69 22.27
C ILE A 82 7.14 5.90 21.47
N LEU A 83 6.21 5.73 20.54
CA LEU A 83 5.69 6.81 19.70
C LEU A 83 4.97 7.87 20.54
N ASN A 84 4.12 7.44 21.48
CA ASN A 84 3.42 8.36 22.38
C ASN A 84 4.39 9.15 23.26
N ASP A 85 5.44 8.50 23.77
CA ASP A 85 6.48 9.19 24.57
C ASP A 85 7.27 10.20 23.71
N ASN A 86 7.67 9.78 22.50
CA ASN A 86 8.48 10.59 21.62
C ASN A 86 7.74 11.81 21.06
N PHE A 87 6.44 11.70 20.82
CA PHE A 87 5.62 12.74 20.20
C PHE A 87 4.59 13.37 21.17
N SER A 88 4.76 13.18 22.50
CA SER A 88 3.84 13.67 23.52
C SER A 88 3.63 15.19 23.51
N ASP A 89 4.58 15.96 22.99
CA ASP A 89 4.52 17.42 22.85
C ASP A 89 3.87 17.88 21.52
N LYS A 90 3.50 16.95 20.64
CA LYS A 90 2.91 17.23 19.34
C LYS A 90 1.39 17.09 19.40
N ASN A 91 0.68 18.07 18.84
CA ASN A 91 -0.79 18.11 18.84
C ASN A 91 -1.41 17.70 17.49
N ASN A 92 -0.58 17.50 16.48
CA ASN A 92 -1.00 17.12 15.12
C ASN A 92 -0.67 15.67 14.75
N VAL A 93 -0.40 14.82 15.74
CA VAL A 93 -0.23 13.38 15.55
C VAL A 93 -1.15 12.61 16.49
N GLU A 94 -1.71 11.53 15.97
CA GLU A 94 -2.54 10.59 16.73
C GLU A 94 -2.04 9.17 16.46
N ILE A 95 -1.61 8.47 17.52
CA ILE A 95 -1.13 7.09 17.43
C ILE A 95 -2.28 6.16 17.81
N ARG A 96 -2.70 5.30 16.89
CA ARG A 96 -3.77 4.33 17.07
C ARG A 96 -3.20 2.93 17.15
N ASN A 97 -3.37 2.26 18.29
CA ASN A 97 -2.99 0.86 18.45
C ASN A 97 -4.05 -0.05 17.82
N SER A 98 -3.86 -0.41 16.58
CA SER A 98 -4.78 -1.28 15.85
C SER A 98 -4.10 -1.99 14.68
N ASP A 99 -4.63 -3.16 14.34
CA ASP A 99 -4.31 -3.76 13.04
C ASP A 99 -5.07 -3.03 11.94
N VAL A 100 -4.34 -2.38 11.04
CA VAL A 100 -4.95 -1.58 9.96
C VAL A 100 -5.86 -2.41 9.05
N ARG A 101 -5.67 -3.73 8.98
CA ARG A 101 -6.52 -4.64 8.20
C ARG A 101 -7.95 -4.74 8.75
N GLU A 102 -8.16 -4.37 10.02
CA GLU A 102 -9.45 -4.35 10.70
C GLU A 102 -10.08 -2.95 10.72
N VAL A 103 -9.40 -1.95 10.15
CA VAL A 103 -9.82 -0.55 10.13
C VAL A 103 -10.58 -0.25 8.84
N ASP A 104 -11.73 0.41 8.94
CA ASP A 104 -12.37 1.02 7.78
C ASP A 104 -11.61 2.30 7.39
N LEU A 105 -10.74 2.20 6.40
CA LEU A 105 -9.97 3.34 5.92
C LEU A 105 -10.85 4.45 5.37
N SER A 106 -12.04 4.14 4.83
CA SER A 106 -12.95 5.15 4.30
C SER A 106 -13.49 6.06 5.42
N GLU A 107 -13.70 5.53 6.63
CA GLU A 107 -14.08 6.34 7.79
C GLU A 107 -12.93 7.26 8.22
N VAL A 108 -11.71 6.73 8.24
CA VAL A 108 -10.52 7.50 8.64
C VAL A 108 -10.21 8.61 7.63
N ILE A 109 -10.35 8.33 6.33
CA ILE A 109 -10.13 9.30 5.26
C ILE A 109 -11.09 10.51 5.42
N ARG A 110 -12.32 10.29 5.86
CA ARG A 110 -13.28 11.39 6.11
C ARG A 110 -12.84 12.36 7.22
N GLU A 111 -11.93 11.96 8.12
CA GLU A 111 -11.36 12.86 9.14
C GLU A 111 -10.45 13.95 8.54
N ARG A 112 -10.07 13.85 7.26
CA ARG A 112 -9.23 14.82 6.55
C ARG A 112 -9.84 16.24 6.46
N GLY A 113 -11.18 16.35 6.54
CA GLY A 113 -11.89 17.61 6.30
C GLY A 113 -11.70 18.04 4.83
N ASP A 114 -11.18 19.25 4.65
CA ASP A 114 -10.87 19.84 3.34
C ASP A 114 -9.43 19.61 2.87
N LYS A 115 -8.64 18.82 3.60
CA LYS A 115 -7.24 18.56 3.29
C LYS A 115 -7.08 17.40 2.32
N ASP A 116 -6.03 17.46 1.50
CA ASP A 116 -5.61 16.33 0.68
C ASP A 116 -5.14 15.17 1.56
N CYS A 117 -5.64 13.97 1.29
CA CYS A 117 -5.31 12.77 2.03
C CYS A 117 -4.17 12.00 1.35
N TYR A 118 -3.17 11.65 2.14
CA TYR A 118 -2.04 10.81 1.74
C TYR A 118 -1.98 9.56 2.61
N ILE A 119 -1.65 8.42 1.99
CA ILE A 119 -1.33 7.19 2.73
C ILE A 119 0.16 6.93 2.56
N VAL A 120 0.89 6.83 3.67
CA VAL A 120 2.33 6.61 3.69
C VAL A 120 2.64 5.35 4.49
N SER A 121 3.52 4.48 4.00
CA SER A 121 3.89 3.28 4.74
C SER A 121 5.24 2.71 4.35
N ASN A 122 5.95 2.23 5.37
CA ASN A 122 7.00 1.23 5.21
C ASN A 122 6.36 -0.14 5.48
N LEU A 123 5.77 -0.76 4.44
CA LEU A 123 4.93 -1.95 4.58
C LEU A 123 5.68 -3.16 5.13
N PRO A 124 5.13 -3.85 6.13
CA PRO A 124 5.57 -5.20 6.46
C PRO A 124 5.37 -6.13 5.25
N TYR A 125 6.42 -6.83 4.86
CA TYR A 125 6.45 -7.57 3.58
C TYR A 125 5.37 -8.66 3.46
N TYR A 126 4.90 -9.22 4.58
CA TYR A 126 3.92 -10.31 4.59
C TYR A 126 2.47 -9.89 4.35
N ILE A 127 2.15 -8.58 4.47
CA ILE A 127 0.79 -8.05 4.28
C ILE A 127 0.67 -7.07 3.11
N THR A 128 1.74 -6.87 2.35
CA THR A 128 1.79 -5.82 1.30
C THR A 128 0.63 -5.91 0.32
N THR A 129 0.34 -7.09 -0.20
CA THR A 129 -0.72 -7.27 -1.22
C THR A 129 -2.11 -7.03 -0.63
N ASP A 130 -2.39 -7.57 0.56
CA ASP A 130 -3.70 -7.43 1.21
C ASP A 130 -3.96 -5.96 1.58
N LEU A 131 -2.94 -5.28 2.07
CA LEU A 131 -3.03 -3.88 2.45
C LEU A 131 -3.19 -2.96 1.24
N LEU A 132 -2.47 -3.22 0.15
CA LEU A 132 -2.68 -2.47 -1.09
C LEU A 132 -4.09 -2.67 -1.65
N ASN A 133 -4.64 -3.90 -1.59
CA ASN A 133 -6.03 -4.13 -1.97
C ASN A 133 -6.99 -3.28 -1.12
N GLN A 134 -6.81 -3.26 0.22
CA GLN A 134 -7.63 -2.46 1.11
C GLN A 134 -7.53 -0.97 0.81
N ILE A 135 -6.31 -0.47 0.58
CA ILE A 135 -6.06 0.93 0.23
C ILE A 135 -6.80 1.29 -1.08
N PHE A 136 -6.65 0.48 -2.13
CA PHE A 136 -7.34 0.75 -3.41
C PHE A 136 -8.86 0.65 -3.31
N MET A 137 -9.40 -0.19 -2.42
CA MET A 137 -10.83 -0.27 -2.14
C MET A 137 -11.40 0.94 -1.38
N SER A 138 -10.55 1.78 -0.82
CA SER A 138 -10.90 2.96 -0.01
C SER A 138 -10.28 4.25 -0.56
N SER A 139 -9.79 4.24 -1.80
CA SER A 139 -8.90 5.29 -2.33
C SER A 139 -9.61 6.46 -3.01
N GLU A 140 -10.94 6.48 -3.04
CA GLU A 140 -11.74 7.49 -3.76
C GLU A 140 -11.37 8.94 -3.42
N GLU A 141 -11.07 9.20 -2.14
CA GLU A 141 -10.70 10.53 -1.63
C GLU A 141 -9.21 10.63 -1.24
N VAL A 142 -8.39 9.67 -1.69
CA VAL A 142 -6.94 9.69 -1.46
C VAL A 142 -6.25 10.37 -2.63
N ARG A 143 -5.41 11.35 -2.34
CA ARG A 143 -4.61 12.06 -3.35
C ARG A 143 -3.46 11.20 -3.85
N LYS A 144 -2.70 10.59 -2.92
CA LYS A 144 -1.52 9.81 -3.24
C LYS A 144 -1.24 8.76 -2.18
N VAL A 145 -0.76 7.61 -2.63
CA VAL A 145 -0.24 6.53 -1.78
C VAL A 145 1.25 6.39 -2.01
N VAL A 146 2.06 6.45 -0.95
CA VAL A 146 3.52 6.31 -1.00
C VAL A 146 3.93 5.15 -0.13
N VAL A 147 4.35 4.06 -0.74
CA VAL A 147 4.60 2.81 -0.02
C VAL A 147 5.96 2.22 -0.34
N MET A 148 6.67 1.80 0.69
CA MET A 148 7.87 1.01 0.55
C MET A 148 7.54 -0.47 0.68
N MET A 149 8.08 -1.27 -0.24
CA MET A 149 7.86 -2.71 -0.30
C MET A 149 9.10 -3.44 -0.80
N GLN A 150 9.10 -4.77 -0.74
CA GLN A 150 10.18 -5.57 -1.34
C GLN A 150 10.36 -5.21 -2.81
N LYS A 151 11.60 -5.11 -3.24
CA LYS A 151 11.97 -4.76 -4.63
C LYS A 151 11.27 -5.65 -5.66
N GLU A 152 11.18 -6.95 -5.41
CA GLU A 152 10.50 -7.90 -6.29
C GLU A 152 9.01 -7.57 -6.43
N VAL A 153 8.33 -7.24 -5.32
CA VAL A 153 6.91 -6.86 -5.34
C VAL A 153 6.71 -5.55 -6.11
N GLY A 154 7.53 -4.55 -5.85
CA GLY A 154 7.44 -3.27 -6.55
C GLY A 154 7.75 -3.35 -8.05
N GLN A 155 8.68 -4.24 -8.44
CA GLN A 155 9.01 -4.46 -9.85
C GLN A 155 7.83 -5.00 -10.68
N ARG A 156 6.89 -5.71 -10.06
CA ARG A 156 5.66 -6.22 -10.71
C ARG A 156 4.77 -5.11 -11.26
N PHE A 157 4.78 -3.94 -10.61
CA PHE A 157 4.03 -2.78 -11.11
C PHE A 157 4.71 -2.13 -12.31
N VAL A 158 6.03 -1.93 -12.26
CA VAL A 158 6.76 -1.15 -13.27
C VAL A 158 7.30 -2.00 -14.43
N ASN A 159 7.27 -3.33 -14.32
CA ASN A 159 7.69 -4.28 -15.35
C ASN A 159 6.60 -5.33 -15.61
N PRO A 160 5.55 -5.01 -16.37
CA PRO A 160 4.42 -5.91 -16.61
C PRO A 160 4.78 -7.14 -17.50
N ALA A 161 6.03 -7.27 -17.91
CA ALA A 161 6.48 -8.42 -18.73
C ALA A 161 6.42 -9.77 -18.00
N ASP A 162 6.40 -9.78 -16.66
CA ASP A 162 6.32 -11.00 -15.88
C ASP A 162 4.88 -11.22 -15.38
N LYS A 163 4.04 -11.75 -16.28
CA LYS A 163 2.61 -12.00 -16.04
C LYS A 163 2.33 -13.02 -14.91
N LYS A 164 3.37 -13.75 -14.44
CA LYS A 164 3.20 -14.73 -13.36
C LYS A 164 2.69 -14.16 -12.05
N ASP A 165 2.97 -12.89 -11.82
CA ASP A 165 2.63 -12.21 -10.57
C ASP A 165 1.50 -11.17 -10.71
N TYR A 166 0.92 -11.07 -11.93
CA TYR A 166 -0.24 -10.21 -12.19
C TYR A 166 -1.44 -10.64 -11.33
N ASN A 167 -2.03 -9.70 -10.62
CA ASN A 167 -3.10 -9.96 -9.64
C ASN A 167 -4.07 -8.77 -9.53
N VAL A 168 -5.05 -8.88 -8.64
CA VAL A 168 -6.09 -7.86 -8.40
C VAL A 168 -5.50 -6.47 -8.18
N VAL A 169 -4.47 -6.35 -7.33
CA VAL A 169 -3.84 -5.05 -7.03
C VAL A 169 -3.27 -4.39 -8.27
N ASN A 170 -2.69 -5.17 -9.20
CA ASN A 170 -2.16 -4.60 -10.44
C ASN A 170 -3.28 -4.02 -11.31
N VAL A 171 -4.42 -4.72 -11.40
CA VAL A 171 -5.59 -4.23 -12.16
C VAL A 171 -6.09 -2.91 -11.57
N LEU A 172 -6.27 -2.85 -10.25
CA LEU A 172 -6.76 -1.64 -9.56
C LEU A 172 -5.75 -0.49 -9.69
N ALA A 173 -4.45 -0.76 -9.50
CA ALA A 173 -3.41 0.25 -9.67
C ALA A 173 -3.41 0.86 -11.07
N ASP A 174 -3.47 0.03 -12.12
CA ASP A 174 -3.49 0.48 -13.52
C ASP A 174 -4.70 1.36 -13.83
N LEU A 175 -5.87 1.02 -13.28
CA LEU A 175 -7.11 1.73 -13.55
C LEU A 175 -7.24 2.99 -12.71
N TYR A 176 -6.93 2.93 -11.43
CA TYR A 176 -7.21 3.99 -10.45
C TYR A 176 -6.04 4.93 -10.19
N SER A 177 -4.82 4.64 -10.68
CA SER A 177 -3.67 5.50 -10.40
C SER A 177 -2.69 5.63 -11.57
N GLU A 178 -1.81 6.63 -11.44
CA GLU A 178 -0.54 6.68 -12.13
C GLU A 178 0.55 6.37 -11.11
N TYR A 179 1.44 5.42 -11.42
CA TYR A 179 2.42 4.99 -10.44
C TYR A 179 3.85 4.98 -11.00
N GLY A 180 4.80 5.11 -10.09
CA GLY A 180 6.21 5.13 -10.42
C GLY A 180 7.12 4.91 -9.22
N ILE A 181 8.38 4.63 -9.52
CA ILE A 181 9.41 4.49 -8.49
C ILE A 181 9.83 5.87 -8.01
N VAL A 182 9.78 6.09 -6.69
CA VAL A 182 10.33 7.27 -6.01
C VAL A 182 11.82 7.06 -5.77
N CYS A 183 12.18 6.00 -5.03
CA CYS A 183 13.57 5.68 -4.74
C CYS A 183 13.75 4.17 -4.48
N LYS A 184 15.01 3.75 -4.38
CA LYS A 184 15.39 2.40 -3.97
C LYS A 184 16.04 2.47 -2.60
N ALA A 185 15.66 1.56 -1.70
CA ALA A 185 16.27 1.40 -0.39
C ALA A 185 16.98 0.04 -0.34
N ASN A 186 18.27 0.08 -0.10
CA ASN A 186 19.02 -1.15 0.03
C ASN A 186 18.79 -1.76 1.42
N ARG A 187 19.02 -3.05 1.59
CA ARG A 187 18.80 -3.73 2.86
C ARG A 187 19.55 -3.11 4.05
N HIS A 188 20.66 -2.40 3.81
CA HIS A 188 21.43 -1.72 4.86
C HIS A 188 20.83 -0.37 5.27
N SER A 189 19.82 0.11 4.56
CA SER A 189 19.01 1.26 4.98
C SER A 189 18.07 0.92 6.16
N PHE A 190 18.14 -0.31 6.70
CA PHE A 190 17.27 -0.79 7.78
C PHE A 190 18.04 -1.43 8.93
N PHE A 191 17.44 -1.37 10.13
CA PHE A 191 17.91 -2.09 11.32
C PHE A 191 16.72 -2.84 11.99
N PRO A 192 16.85 -4.17 12.20
CA PRO A 192 17.83 -5.07 11.57
C PRO A 192 17.68 -5.08 10.04
N ALA A 193 18.76 -5.42 9.33
CA ALA A 193 18.71 -5.48 7.87
C ALA A 193 17.82 -6.64 7.39
N PRO A 194 16.87 -6.40 6.45
CA PRO A 194 16.09 -7.46 5.82
C PRO A 194 16.96 -8.31 4.87
N ASN A 195 16.39 -9.41 4.37
CA ASN A 195 17.11 -10.29 3.44
C ASN A 195 17.18 -9.74 2.00
N VAL A 196 16.30 -8.81 1.65
CA VAL A 196 16.13 -8.27 0.29
C VAL A 196 16.09 -6.76 0.30
N ASP A 197 16.43 -6.15 -0.84
CA ASP A 197 16.29 -4.71 -1.04
C ASP A 197 14.81 -4.34 -1.16
N SER A 198 14.53 -3.05 -0.94
CA SER A 198 13.21 -2.44 -1.06
C SER A 198 13.15 -1.40 -2.17
N VAL A 199 11.97 -1.04 -2.54
CA VAL A 199 11.66 0.06 -3.46
C VAL A 199 10.49 0.85 -2.90
N VAL A 200 10.52 2.15 -3.07
CA VAL A 200 9.41 3.05 -2.77
C VAL A 200 8.66 3.33 -4.06
N LEU A 201 7.37 3.03 -4.05
CA LEU A 201 6.44 3.39 -5.12
C LEU A 201 5.52 4.51 -4.65
N ARG A 202 5.19 5.40 -5.57
CA ARG A 202 4.04 6.30 -5.45
C ARG A 202 2.93 5.82 -6.36
N PHE A 203 1.69 5.98 -5.92
CA PHE A 203 0.48 5.83 -6.69
C PHE A 203 -0.28 7.15 -6.57
N GLU A 204 -0.27 7.94 -7.63
CA GLU A 204 -1.02 9.18 -7.72
C GLU A 204 -2.43 8.85 -8.20
N MET A 205 -3.42 9.04 -7.31
CA MET A 205 -4.77 8.57 -7.57
C MET A 205 -5.44 9.45 -8.63
N LYS A 206 -6.08 8.82 -9.60
CA LYS A 206 -6.95 9.49 -10.56
C LYS A 206 -8.27 9.81 -9.89
N GLU A 207 -9.00 10.79 -10.40
CA GLU A 207 -10.40 10.97 -10.01
C GLU A 207 -11.20 9.74 -10.47
N HIS A 208 -11.82 9.03 -9.53
CA HIS A 208 -12.59 7.81 -9.79
C HIS A 208 -13.59 7.57 -8.67
N GLU A 209 -14.61 6.80 -8.98
CA GLU A 209 -15.50 6.20 -8.00
C GLU A 209 -15.08 4.75 -7.78
N VAL A 210 -15.14 4.28 -6.54
CA VAL A 210 -14.83 2.89 -6.20
C VAL A 210 -16.04 2.02 -6.51
N ASP A 211 -16.01 1.30 -7.64
CA ASP A 211 -17.01 0.30 -7.98
C ASP A 211 -16.73 -1.03 -7.28
N HIS A 212 -17.38 -1.26 -6.14
CA HIS A 212 -17.23 -2.49 -5.36
C HIS A 212 -17.64 -3.75 -6.13
N GLU A 213 -18.65 -3.67 -7.01
CA GLU A 213 -19.06 -4.80 -7.84
C GLU A 213 -17.98 -5.15 -8.86
N PHE A 214 -17.35 -4.13 -9.46
CA PHE A 214 -16.18 -4.34 -10.32
C PHE A 214 -15.01 -4.98 -9.57
N ILE A 215 -14.71 -4.53 -8.36
CA ILE A 215 -13.62 -5.11 -7.56
C ILE A 215 -13.89 -6.59 -7.26
N GLU A 216 -15.11 -6.95 -6.90
CA GLU A 216 -15.50 -8.36 -6.69
C GLU A 216 -15.39 -9.16 -7.99
N PHE A 217 -15.82 -8.61 -9.13
CA PHE A 217 -15.62 -9.23 -10.43
C PHE A 217 -14.13 -9.49 -10.73
N VAL A 218 -13.27 -8.51 -10.46
CA VAL A 218 -11.82 -8.70 -10.63
C VAL A 218 -11.29 -9.83 -9.74
N LYS A 219 -11.68 -9.85 -8.45
CA LYS A 219 -11.30 -10.94 -7.52
C LYS A 219 -11.75 -12.30 -8.06
N ASP A 220 -12.96 -12.39 -8.59
CA ASP A 220 -13.50 -13.61 -9.18
C ASP A 220 -12.70 -14.06 -10.40
N CYS A 221 -12.28 -13.15 -11.28
CA CYS A 221 -11.38 -13.45 -12.40
C CYS A 221 -10.08 -14.12 -11.94
N PHE A 222 -9.53 -13.71 -10.79
CA PHE A 222 -8.26 -14.22 -10.25
C PHE A 222 -8.41 -15.45 -9.34
N THR A 223 -9.62 -15.92 -9.02
CA THR A 223 -9.85 -17.08 -8.13
C THR A 223 -9.09 -18.32 -8.58
N ASN A 224 -9.00 -18.57 -9.90
CA ASN A 224 -8.35 -19.73 -10.49
C ASN A 224 -7.48 -19.33 -11.69
N ARG A 225 -6.44 -18.52 -11.49
CA ARG A 225 -5.58 -17.93 -12.54
C ARG A 225 -5.13 -18.87 -13.64
N ARG A 226 -4.86 -20.15 -13.30
CA ARG A 226 -4.38 -21.17 -14.27
C ARG A 226 -5.47 -21.78 -15.13
N LYS A 227 -6.75 -21.55 -14.81
CA LYS A 227 -7.88 -22.01 -15.61
C LYS A 227 -8.23 -21.01 -16.70
N VAL A 228 -8.93 -21.48 -17.72
CA VAL A 228 -9.54 -20.65 -18.76
C VAL A 228 -10.56 -19.73 -18.12
N LEU A 229 -10.45 -18.41 -18.35
CA LEU A 229 -11.24 -17.39 -17.70
C LEU A 229 -12.74 -17.57 -17.96
N LEU A 230 -13.14 -17.92 -19.18
CA LEU A 230 -14.54 -18.24 -19.53
C LEU A 230 -15.15 -19.28 -18.58
N SER A 231 -14.38 -20.33 -18.24
CA SER A 231 -14.83 -21.38 -17.33
C SER A 231 -14.92 -20.88 -15.88
N VAL A 232 -13.98 -20.04 -15.46
CA VAL A 232 -13.97 -19.44 -14.12
C VAL A 232 -15.20 -18.56 -13.92
N LEU A 233 -15.49 -17.67 -14.88
CA LEU A 233 -16.61 -16.75 -14.79
C LEU A 233 -17.97 -17.49 -14.83
N LYS A 234 -18.11 -18.53 -15.66
CA LYS A 234 -19.31 -19.41 -15.65
C LYS A 234 -19.52 -20.09 -14.29
N GLN A 235 -18.44 -20.58 -13.66
CA GLN A 235 -18.52 -21.19 -12.32
C GLN A 235 -18.90 -20.20 -11.22
N LYS A 236 -18.61 -18.93 -11.42
CA LYS A 236 -18.98 -17.82 -10.52
C LYS A 236 -20.39 -17.27 -10.78
N GLY A 237 -21.09 -17.78 -11.79
CA GLY A 237 -22.47 -17.40 -12.11
C GLY A 237 -22.63 -16.23 -13.08
N TYR A 238 -21.54 -15.78 -13.73
CA TYR A 238 -21.62 -14.74 -14.74
C TYR A 238 -22.17 -15.26 -16.06
N GLU A 239 -23.03 -14.49 -16.72
CA GLU A 239 -23.59 -14.82 -18.03
C GLU A 239 -22.58 -14.55 -19.16
N VAL A 240 -21.53 -15.38 -19.23
CA VAL A 240 -20.48 -15.29 -20.24
C VAL A 240 -20.62 -16.35 -21.31
N SER A 241 -20.32 -15.99 -22.58
CA SER A 241 -20.34 -16.90 -23.72
C SER A 241 -19.07 -16.78 -24.56
N GLU A 242 -18.84 -17.78 -25.40
CA GLU A 242 -17.75 -17.75 -26.40
C GLU A 242 -17.94 -16.61 -27.41
N GLU A 243 -19.20 -16.30 -27.74
CA GLU A 243 -19.54 -15.18 -28.61
C GLU A 243 -19.16 -13.83 -28.01
N LEU A 244 -19.41 -13.64 -26.68
CA LEU A 244 -18.99 -12.44 -25.97
C LEU A 244 -17.46 -12.29 -25.99
N PHE A 245 -16.72 -13.36 -25.69
CA PHE A 245 -15.24 -13.36 -25.74
C PHE A 245 -14.75 -12.98 -27.15
N LYS A 246 -15.34 -13.57 -28.18
CA LYS A 246 -15.00 -13.25 -29.57
C LYS A 246 -15.34 -11.79 -29.92
N LYS A 247 -16.48 -11.28 -29.49
CA LYS A 247 -16.89 -9.89 -29.70
C LYS A 247 -15.93 -8.91 -29.05
N LEU A 248 -15.39 -9.25 -27.86
CA LEU A 248 -14.39 -8.45 -27.14
C LEU A 248 -12.97 -8.63 -27.69
N GLY A 249 -12.76 -9.56 -28.62
CA GLY A 249 -11.46 -9.85 -29.21
C GLY A 249 -10.59 -10.80 -28.39
N PHE A 250 -11.19 -11.54 -27.43
CA PHE A 250 -10.47 -12.48 -26.58
C PHE A 250 -10.49 -13.89 -27.18
N LYS A 251 -9.42 -14.66 -26.91
CA LYS A 251 -9.42 -16.09 -27.20
C LYS A 251 -10.32 -16.84 -26.21
N GLU A 252 -11.05 -17.84 -26.68
CA GLU A 252 -11.87 -18.70 -25.82
C GLU A 252 -11.06 -19.40 -24.72
N SER A 253 -9.77 -19.70 -25.02
CA SER A 253 -8.81 -20.31 -24.10
C SER A 253 -8.08 -19.31 -23.21
N ALA A 254 -8.40 -18.00 -23.29
CA ALA A 254 -7.68 -16.96 -22.56
C ALA A 254 -7.75 -17.18 -21.05
N ARG A 255 -6.63 -16.94 -20.39
CA ARG A 255 -6.53 -16.85 -18.92
C ARG A 255 -6.51 -15.40 -18.49
N VAL A 256 -6.88 -15.12 -17.23
CA VAL A 256 -6.92 -13.76 -16.72
C VAL A 256 -5.59 -13.02 -16.86
N GLU A 257 -4.47 -13.72 -16.69
CA GLU A 257 -3.12 -13.16 -16.84
C GLU A 257 -2.75 -12.72 -18.28
N GLU A 258 -3.55 -13.12 -19.28
CA GLU A 258 -3.36 -12.72 -20.67
C GLU A 258 -4.10 -11.43 -21.03
N LEU A 259 -5.02 -10.98 -20.15
CA LEU A 259 -5.82 -9.78 -20.34
C LEU A 259 -5.13 -8.58 -19.68
N SER A 260 -5.27 -7.40 -20.30
CA SER A 260 -4.93 -6.14 -19.66
C SER A 260 -6.01 -5.71 -18.66
N SER A 261 -5.68 -4.76 -17.80
CA SER A 261 -6.64 -4.17 -16.85
C SER A 261 -7.84 -3.54 -17.59
N GLN A 262 -7.61 -2.91 -18.75
CA GLN A 262 -8.64 -2.37 -19.62
C GLN A 262 -9.52 -3.46 -20.26
N ASP A 263 -8.95 -4.62 -20.59
CA ASP A 263 -9.70 -5.75 -21.12
C ASP A 263 -10.66 -6.32 -20.06
N ILE A 264 -10.19 -6.40 -18.80
CA ILE A 264 -11.02 -6.85 -17.68
C ILE A 264 -12.16 -5.86 -17.42
N LEU A 265 -11.90 -4.56 -17.49
CA LEU A 265 -12.92 -3.52 -17.35
C LEU A 265 -13.96 -3.61 -18.48
N ARG A 266 -13.53 -3.72 -19.74
CA ARG A 266 -14.44 -3.89 -20.89
C ARG A 266 -15.30 -5.14 -20.79
N MET A 267 -14.76 -6.22 -20.23
CA MET A 267 -15.51 -7.45 -19.99
C MET A 267 -16.62 -7.23 -18.94
N TYR A 268 -16.27 -6.57 -17.84
CA TYR A 268 -17.24 -6.24 -16.79
C TYR A 268 -18.38 -5.35 -17.31
N GLU A 269 -18.05 -4.30 -18.07
CA GLU A 269 -19.04 -3.42 -18.68
C GLU A 269 -19.97 -4.14 -19.67
N ALA A 270 -19.46 -5.14 -20.37
CA ALA A 270 -20.26 -5.95 -21.30
C ALA A 270 -21.17 -6.97 -20.61
N LEU A 271 -20.99 -7.20 -19.30
CA LEU A 271 -21.80 -8.10 -18.46
C LEU A 271 -22.86 -7.36 -17.64
N LYS A 272 -22.77 -6.03 -17.54
CA LYS A 272 -23.82 -5.15 -16.99
C LYS A 272 -24.96 -5.00 -17.99
#